data_894ff9de3736f0fa54a7ba8be783e132
#
_entry.id   894ff9de3736f0fa54a7ba8be783e132
#
_cell.length_a   1.000
_cell.length_b   1.000
_cell.length_c   1.000
_cell.angle_alpha   90.00
_cell.angle_beta   90.00
_cell.angle_gamma   90.00
#
_symmetry.space_group_name_H-M   'P 1'
#
loop_
_entity.id
_entity.type
_entity.pdbx_description
1 polymer ?
#
loop_
_entity_poly.entity_id
_entity_poly.type
_entity_poly.pdbx_seq_one_letter_code
_entity_poly.pdbx_strand_id
1 'polypeptide(L)'
;LPVAAWVHDGKFDTKQAALSYGLVSLSETGSITKTVTVKNFSADAKTYNLRTEARYQSDIDTNAVSWDFPESVTVPAGQAINFEITMTVDPTKLPVWELENPFSADDIAARSAALTSIEFDGALVFDDASTDGDHDLHLVYHAMPKAATELSYSPEVVNNEMALVIENTGQTEIMPQAESIIAVGTEKTFEEAEFNILST
;
A
#
# COMPACT_ATOMS: atom_id res chain seq x y z
N LEU A 1 -3.74 9.70 28.99
CA LEU A 1 -4.88 9.85 28.07
C LEU A 1 -5.98 8.89 28.49
N PRO A 2 -7.24 9.32 28.55
CA PRO A 2 -8.34 8.47 28.99
C PRO A 2 -8.84 7.51 27.89
N VAL A 3 -8.25 7.56 26.68
CA VAL A 3 -8.64 6.74 25.54
C VAL A 3 -7.39 6.11 24.91
N ALA A 4 -7.50 4.90 24.41
CA ALA A 4 -6.47 4.20 23.67
C ALA A 4 -7.07 3.53 22.43
N ALA A 5 -6.33 3.55 21.31
CA ALA A 5 -6.67 2.83 20.08
C ALA A 5 -5.58 1.79 19.75
N TRP A 6 -5.98 0.67 19.15
CA TRP A 6 -5.06 -0.36 18.66
C TRP A 6 -5.67 -1.14 17.50
N VAL A 7 -4.82 -1.82 16.75
CA VAL A 7 -5.20 -2.68 15.63
C VAL A 7 -5.30 -4.13 16.09
N HIS A 8 -6.30 -4.83 15.60
CA HIS A 8 -6.44 -6.28 15.74
C HIS A 8 -6.11 -6.95 14.40
N ASP A 9 -5.02 -7.66 14.35
CA ASP A 9 -4.47 -8.24 13.11
C ASP A 9 -5.00 -9.64 12.85
N GLY A 10 -5.88 -10.22 13.49
CA GLY A 10 -6.41 -11.56 13.18
C GLY A 10 -5.40 -12.73 13.13
N LYS A 11 -4.11 -12.45 12.94
CA LYS A 11 -3.03 -13.46 12.92
C LYS A 11 -2.39 -13.66 14.29
N PHE A 12 -2.36 -12.62 15.09
CA PHE A 12 -1.77 -12.63 16.42
C PHE A 12 -2.78 -12.08 17.40
N ASP A 13 -2.95 -12.76 18.53
CA ASP A 13 -3.80 -12.29 19.64
C ASP A 13 -3.12 -11.14 20.41
N THR A 14 -2.53 -10.20 19.67
CA THR A 14 -1.78 -9.07 20.20
C THR A 14 -2.36 -7.76 19.72
N LYS A 15 -2.37 -6.77 20.61
CA LYS A 15 -2.72 -5.40 20.28
C LYS A 15 -1.54 -4.74 19.57
N GLN A 16 -1.75 -4.24 18.37
CA GLN A 16 -0.74 -3.52 17.60
C GLN A 16 -0.98 -2.02 17.66
N ALA A 17 0.06 -1.25 17.86
CA ALA A 17 0.01 0.21 17.93
C ALA A 17 0.06 0.88 16.54
N ALA A 18 0.03 0.10 15.45
CA ALA A 18 0.15 0.60 14.10
C ALA A 18 -0.71 -0.21 13.11
N LEU A 19 -1.21 0.46 12.09
CA LEU A 19 -1.83 -0.12 10.89
C LEU A 19 -0.70 -0.51 9.92
N SER A 20 -0.05 -1.65 10.16
CA SER A 20 1.01 -2.15 9.28
C SER A 20 0.43 -3.02 8.18
N TYR A 21 0.51 -2.57 6.94
CA TYR A 21 0.07 -3.34 5.76
C TYR A 21 1.22 -4.12 5.12
N GLY A 22 2.48 -3.73 5.40
CA GLY A 22 3.68 -4.38 4.86
C GLY A 22 3.82 -4.17 3.36
N LEU A 23 4.46 -5.15 2.70
CA LEU A 23 4.57 -5.19 1.25
C LEU A 23 3.25 -5.67 0.63
N VAL A 24 2.66 -4.85 -0.23
CA VAL A 24 1.39 -5.09 -0.92
C VAL A 24 1.65 -5.12 -2.42
N SER A 25 1.80 -6.30 -2.98
CA SER A 25 2.07 -6.48 -4.42
C SER A 25 0.77 -6.79 -5.14
N LEU A 26 0.39 -5.95 -6.12
CA LEU A 26 -0.91 -6.00 -6.79
C LEU A 26 -0.75 -5.83 -8.30
N SER A 27 -1.38 -6.73 -9.06
CA SER A 27 -1.51 -6.63 -10.53
C SER A 27 -2.77 -5.86 -10.96
N GLU A 28 -3.74 -5.74 -10.07
CA GLU A 28 -4.99 -5.00 -10.24
C GLU A 28 -5.35 -4.27 -8.96
N THR A 29 -6.31 -3.35 -9.02
CA THR A 29 -6.80 -2.64 -7.84
C THR A 29 -7.27 -3.61 -6.77
N GLY A 30 -6.74 -3.47 -5.57
CA GLY A 30 -7.02 -4.35 -4.45
C GLY A 30 -7.23 -3.61 -3.14
N SER A 31 -7.89 -4.27 -2.19
CA SER A 31 -8.23 -3.69 -0.90
C SER A 31 -7.83 -4.59 0.25
N ILE A 32 -7.39 -3.98 1.35
CA ILE A 32 -7.02 -4.65 2.59
C ILE A 32 -7.74 -3.96 3.75
N THR A 33 -8.55 -4.74 4.47
CA THR A 33 -9.31 -4.25 5.64
C THR A 33 -8.64 -4.66 6.93
N LYS A 34 -8.59 -3.75 7.89
CA LYS A 34 -8.13 -3.98 9.26
C LYS A 34 -9.18 -3.51 10.26
N THR A 35 -9.24 -4.17 11.41
CA THR A 35 -10.11 -3.78 12.51
C THR A 35 -9.35 -2.93 13.52
N VAL A 36 -9.89 -1.78 13.83
CA VAL A 36 -9.40 -0.87 14.88
C VAL A 36 -10.31 -0.98 16.09
N THR A 37 -9.72 -1.14 17.26
CA THR A 37 -10.44 -1.10 18.54
C THR A 37 -10.09 0.20 19.26
N VAL A 38 -11.11 0.90 19.73
CA VAL A 38 -10.94 2.10 20.57
C VAL A 38 -11.56 1.86 21.93
N LYS A 39 -10.79 2.06 22.98
CA LYS A 39 -11.22 1.91 24.38
C LYS A 39 -11.23 3.26 25.08
N ASN A 40 -12.37 3.60 25.66
CA ASN A 40 -12.54 4.75 26.51
C ASN A 40 -12.45 4.30 28.00
N PHE A 41 -11.54 4.90 28.74
CA PHE A 41 -11.35 4.64 30.18
C PHE A 41 -11.94 5.74 31.06
N SER A 42 -12.53 6.79 30.45
CA SER A 42 -13.15 7.88 31.17
C SER A 42 -14.59 7.56 31.60
N ALA A 43 -15.13 8.41 32.48
CA ALA A 43 -16.51 8.32 32.94
C ALA A 43 -17.54 8.90 31.95
N ASP A 44 -17.09 9.64 30.93
CA ASP A 44 -17.92 10.29 29.93
C ASP A 44 -17.70 9.66 28.56
N ALA A 45 -18.74 9.66 27.72
CA ALA A 45 -18.61 9.26 26.33
C ALA A 45 -17.68 10.22 25.57
N LYS A 46 -16.89 9.68 24.62
CA LYS A 46 -15.99 10.45 23.77
C LYS A 46 -16.32 10.23 22.30
N THR A 47 -16.37 11.32 21.55
CA THR A 47 -16.61 11.30 20.10
C THR A 47 -15.40 11.87 19.39
N TYR A 48 -14.95 11.14 18.37
CA TYR A 48 -13.81 11.51 17.52
C TYR A 48 -14.27 11.62 16.06
N ASN A 49 -13.87 12.69 15.39
CA ASN A 49 -13.91 12.76 13.94
C ASN A 49 -12.65 12.05 13.40
N LEU A 50 -12.81 11.25 12.35
CA LEU A 50 -11.70 10.48 11.81
C LEU A 50 -11.24 11.10 10.49
N ARG A 51 -9.92 11.14 10.30
CA ARG A 51 -9.27 11.52 9.05
C ARG A 51 -7.91 10.86 8.90
N THR A 52 -7.44 10.72 7.69
CA THR A 52 -6.06 10.30 7.43
C THR A 52 -5.17 11.52 7.18
N GLU A 53 -3.95 11.45 7.65
CA GLU A 53 -2.87 12.38 7.32
C GLU A 53 -1.71 11.59 6.72
N ALA A 54 -1.37 11.85 5.46
CA ALA A 54 -0.16 11.33 4.87
C ALA A 54 1.05 12.12 5.38
N ARG A 55 2.16 11.44 5.55
CA ARG A 55 3.42 12.06 5.96
C ARG A 55 4.02 12.91 4.85
N TYR A 56 3.87 12.48 3.61
CA TYR A 56 4.40 13.16 2.44
C TYR A 56 3.28 13.57 1.47
N GLN A 57 3.42 14.76 0.90
CA GLN A 57 2.48 15.26 -0.09
C GLN A 57 2.49 14.40 -1.36
N SER A 58 3.64 13.83 -1.72
CA SER A 58 3.79 12.90 -2.85
C SER A 58 2.83 11.72 -2.78
N ASP A 59 2.55 11.19 -1.58
CA ASP A 59 1.65 10.05 -1.40
C ASP A 59 0.21 10.43 -1.76
N ILE A 60 -0.18 11.67 -1.44
CA ILE A 60 -1.49 12.23 -1.80
C ILE A 60 -1.55 12.49 -3.31
N ASP A 61 -0.51 13.08 -3.88
CA ASP A 61 -0.48 13.51 -5.28
C ASP A 61 -0.57 12.35 -6.27
N THR A 62 -0.08 11.16 -5.90
CA THR A 62 -0.22 9.94 -6.73
C THR A 62 -1.69 9.52 -6.88
N ASN A 63 -2.51 9.79 -5.87
CA ASN A 63 -3.89 9.28 -5.77
C ASN A 63 -3.96 7.75 -5.98
N ALA A 64 -2.90 7.03 -5.60
CA ALA A 64 -2.80 5.58 -5.73
C ALA A 64 -3.45 4.85 -4.56
N VAL A 65 -3.47 5.47 -3.37
CA VAL A 65 -4.02 4.89 -2.14
C VAL A 65 -5.24 5.69 -1.70
N SER A 66 -6.32 5.00 -1.44
CA SER A 66 -7.55 5.57 -0.88
C SER A 66 -7.99 4.80 0.36
N TRP A 67 -8.76 5.46 1.20
CA TRP A 67 -9.17 4.95 2.50
C TRP A 67 -10.69 4.98 2.64
N ASP A 68 -11.25 3.93 3.25
CA ASP A 68 -12.64 3.87 3.65
C ASP A 68 -12.73 3.52 5.14
N PHE A 69 -13.39 4.38 5.91
CA PHE A 69 -13.61 4.27 7.35
C PHE A 69 -14.76 5.20 7.77
N PRO A 70 -15.37 5.03 8.96
CA PRO A 70 -16.41 5.93 9.46
C PRO A 70 -15.93 7.37 9.61
N GLU A 71 -16.73 8.35 9.24
CA GLU A 71 -16.40 9.78 9.44
C GLU A 71 -16.21 10.14 10.91
N SER A 72 -16.93 9.46 11.80
CA SER A 72 -16.80 9.65 13.24
C SER A 72 -17.11 8.38 14.02
N VAL A 73 -16.57 8.30 15.23
CA VAL A 73 -16.83 7.22 16.17
C VAL A 73 -17.14 7.77 17.56
N THR A 74 -18.16 7.22 18.21
CA THR A 74 -18.48 7.55 19.60
C THR A 74 -18.22 6.34 20.48
N VAL A 75 -17.35 6.52 21.47
CA VAL A 75 -16.95 5.47 22.42
C VAL A 75 -17.60 5.76 23.77
N PRO A 76 -18.61 4.97 24.20
CA PRO A 76 -19.27 5.18 25.48
C PRO A 76 -18.32 5.08 26.68
N ALA A 77 -18.70 5.69 27.77
CA ALA A 77 -17.93 5.67 29.02
C ALA A 77 -17.55 4.25 29.43
N GLY A 78 -16.28 4.00 29.69
CA GLY A 78 -15.76 2.71 30.10
C GLY A 78 -15.87 1.57 29.08
N GLN A 79 -16.35 1.83 27.85
CA GLN A 79 -16.56 0.82 26.82
C GLN A 79 -15.44 0.80 25.77
N ALA A 80 -15.43 -0.26 24.96
CA ALA A 80 -14.64 -0.35 23.73
C ALA A 80 -15.58 -0.53 22.54
N ILE A 81 -15.19 0.02 21.39
CA ILE A 81 -15.85 -0.21 20.10
C ILE A 81 -14.83 -0.71 19.09
N ASN A 82 -15.31 -1.39 18.06
CA ASN A 82 -14.54 -1.80 16.92
C ASN A 82 -15.12 -1.15 15.66
N PHE A 83 -14.24 -0.79 14.74
CA PHE A 83 -14.62 -0.40 13.39
C PHE A 83 -13.56 -0.88 12.38
N GLU A 84 -13.93 -0.89 11.13
CA GLU A 84 -13.04 -1.31 10.04
C GLU A 84 -12.45 -0.09 9.35
N ILE A 85 -11.20 -0.24 8.91
CA ILE A 85 -10.52 0.65 7.98
C ILE A 85 -10.04 -0.15 6.79
N THR A 86 -10.42 0.27 5.60
CA THR A 86 -10.04 -0.37 4.35
C THR A 86 -9.10 0.54 3.57
N MET A 87 -7.91 0.03 3.27
CA MET A 87 -6.97 0.62 2.33
C MET A 87 -7.21 0.00 0.96
N THR A 88 -7.45 0.83 -0.05
CA THR A 88 -7.54 0.42 -1.46
C THR A 88 -6.37 1.01 -2.23
N VAL A 89 -5.68 0.17 -3.01
CA VAL A 89 -4.52 0.54 -3.81
C VAL A 89 -4.83 0.33 -5.28
N ASP A 90 -4.60 1.36 -6.08
CA ASP A 90 -4.61 1.32 -7.54
C ASP A 90 -3.16 1.22 -8.06
N PRO A 91 -2.71 0.03 -8.50
CA PRO A 91 -1.32 -0.17 -8.89
C PRO A 91 -0.91 0.63 -10.13
N THR A 92 -1.86 1.07 -10.96
CA THR A 92 -1.58 1.84 -12.18
C THR A 92 -1.11 3.27 -11.88
N LYS A 93 -1.31 3.74 -10.65
CA LYS A 93 -0.95 5.08 -10.18
C LYS A 93 0.27 5.08 -9.26
N LEU A 94 0.78 3.91 -8.91
CA LEU A 94 1.96 3.81 -8.06
C LEU A 94 3.21 4.32 -8.78
N PRO A 95 4.14 4.96 -8.07
CA PRO A 95 5.42 5.31 -8.63
C PRO A 95 6.20 4.05 -9.00
N VAL A 96 6.98 4.13 -10.07
CA VAL A 96 7.89 3.04 -10.45
C VAL A 96 8.95 2.90 -9.36
N TRP A 97 9.20 1.67 -8.91
CA TRP A 97 10.28 1.39 -8.00
C TRP A 97 11.62 1.46 -8.75
N GLU A 98 12.19 2.64 -8.80
CA GLU A 98 13.55 2.85 -9.30
C GLU A 98 14.57 2.37 -8.26
N LEU A 99 14.63 1.05 -8.08
CA LEU A 99 15.63 0.41 -7.22
C LEU A 99 16.97 0.19 -7.94
N GLU A 100 17.22 0.88 -9.06
CA GLU A 100 18.50 0.82 -9.74
C GLU A 100 19.61 1.29 -8.81
N ASN A 101 20.17 0.30 -8.11
CA ASN A 101 21.36 0.42 -7.32
C ASN A 101 21.37 1.63 -6.38
N PRO A 102 20.50 1.68 -5.37
CA PRO A 102 20.49 2.78 -4.39
C PRO A 102 21.83 2.93 -3.67
N PHE A 103 22.72 1.93 -3.79
CA PHE A 103 24.07 1.95 -3.24
C PHE A 103 25.11 2.59 -4.16
N SER A 104 24.82 2.85 -5.43
CA SER A 104 25.73 3.51 -6.37
C SER A 104 25.53 5.03 -6.44
N ALA A 105 24.44 5.56 -5.90
CA ALA A 105 24.25 6.99 -5.86
C ALA A 105 25.20 7.60 -4.82
N ASP A 106 26.05 8.50 -5.25
CA ASP A 106 26.95 9.26 -4.36
C ASP A 106 26.18 10.24 -3.46
N ASP A 107 24.90 10.47 -3.77
CA ASP A 107 24.02 11.38 -3.03
C ASP A 107 23.10 10.64 -2.06
N ILE A 108 23.31 10.84 -0.77
CA ILE A 108 22.49 10.28 0.32
C ILE A 108 21.04 10.82 0.23
N ALA A 109 20.83 12.03 -0.24
CA ALA A 109 19.50 12.62 -0.37
C ALA A 109 18.69 11.91 -1.47
N ALA A 110 19.32 11.58 -2.59
CA ALA A 110 18.69 10.82 -3.67
C ALA A 110 18.28 9.40 -3.23
N ARG A 111 19.13 8.73 -2.42
CA ARG A 111 18.81 7.42 -1.83
C ARG A 111 17.62 7.50 -0.87
N SER A 112 17.60 8.51 -0.02
CA SER A 112 16.50 8.73 0.92
C SER A 112 15.20 9.01 0.19
N ALA A 113 15.22 9.84 -0.86
CA ALA A 113 14.07 10.13 -1.68
C ALA A 113 13.53 8.88 -2.41
N ALA A 114 14.41 8.02 -2.93
CA ALA A 114 14.01 6.77 -3.58
C ALA A 114 13.31 5.81 -2.61
N LEU A 115 13.78 5.71 -1.37
CA LEU A 115 13.13 4.88 -0.34
C LEU A 115 11.78 5.45 0.07
N THR A 116 11.67 6.77 0.28
CA THR A 116 10.40 7.40 0.68
C THR A 116 9.34 7.37 -0.41
N SER A 117 9.74 7.29 -1.69
CA SER A 117 8.78 7.21 -2.80
C SER A 117 8.03 5.88 -2.90
N ILE A 118 8.53 4.82 -2.26
CA ILE A 118 7.91 3.49 -2.25
C ILE A 118 7.13 3.21 -0.95
N GLU A 119 7.28 4.06 0.06
CA GLU A 119 6.59 3.95 1.34
C GLU A 119 5.41 4.90 1.36
N PHE A 120 4.23 4.38 1.72
CA PHE A 120 3.04 5.16 2.01
C PHE A 120 2.82 5.13 3.51
N ASP A 121 3.11 6.22 4.19
CA ASP A 121 3.01 6.31 5.63
C ASP A 121 2.30 7.58 6.11
N GLY A 122 1.79 7.50 7.33
CA GLY A 122 1.04 8.58 7.94
C GLY A 122 0.30 8.15 9.19
N ALA A 123 -0.84 8.74 9.43
CA ALA A 123 -1.69 8.41 10.58
C ALA A 123 -3.17 8.45 10.26
N LEU A 124 -3.93 7.56 10.88
CA LEU A 124 -5.35 7.74 11.15
C LEU A 124 -5.45 8.61 12.40
N VAL A 125 -5.98 9.79 12.24
CA VAL A 125 -6.16 10.78 13.31
C VAL A 125 -7.55 10.68 13.87
N PHE A 126 -7.64 10.63 15.18
CA PHE A 126 -8.87 10.73 15.96
C PHE A 126 -8.92 12.12 16.56
N ASP A 127 -9.62 13.01 15.92
CA ASP A 127 -9.81 14.40 16.34
C ASP A 127 -10.91 14.46 17.39
N ASP A 128 -10.58 14.83 18.63
CA ASP A 128 -11.56 14.92 19.74
C ASP A 128 -12.54 16.04 19.46
N ALA A 129 -13.78 15.69 19.10
CA ALA A 129 -14.85 16.62 18.75
C ALA A 129 -15.22 17.60 19.88
N SER A 130 -14.77 17.38 21.11
CA SER A 130 -15.10 18.20 22.30
C SER A 130 -14.01 19.22 22.68
N THR A 131 -12.85 19.20 22.02
CA THR A 131 -11.68 20.01 22.38
C THR A 131 -11.04 20.68 21.18
N ASP A 132 -10.26 21.72 21.40
CA ASP A 132 -9.55 22.44 20.35
C ASP A 132 -8.23 21.76 19.94
N GLY A 133 -8.21 20.42 19.78
CA GLY A 133 -7.08 19.68 19.24
C GLY A 133 -6.05 19.16 20.26
N ASP A 134 -6.21 19.44 21.54
CA ASP A 134 -5.24 19.05 22.59
C ASP A 134 -5.27 17.56 22.98
N HIS A 135 -6.24 16.78 22.48
CA HIS A 135 -6.46 15.40 22.90
C HIS A 135 -6.59 14.42 21.73
N ASP A 136 -6.05 14.76 20.57
CA ASP A 136 -6.06 13.92 19.39
C ASP A 136 -5.22 12.65 19.62
N LEU A 137 -5.73 11.53 19.05
CA LEU A 137 -4.99 10.28 19.01
C LEU A 137 -4.51 10.03 17.58
N HIS A 138 -3.33 9.48 17.45
CA HIS A 138 -2.76 9.10 16.17
C HIS A 138 -2.46 7.61 16.16
N LEU A 139 -3.05 6.90 15.22
CA LEU A 139 -2.74 5.52 14.92
C LEU A 139 -1.95 5.49 13.61
N VAL A 140 -0.64 5.31 13.69
CA VAL A 140 0.22 5.35 12.51
C VAL A 140 -0.11 4.23 11.54
N TYR A 141 -0.04 4.51 10.24
CA TYR A 141 -0.10 3.49 9.20
C TYR A 141 1.20 3.46 8.39
N HIS A 142 1.49 2.29 7.84
CA HIS A 142 2.61 2.08 6.94
C HIS A 142 2.28 0.98 5.93
N ALA A 143 2.56 1.23 4.67
CA ALA A 143 2.43 0.30 3.56
C ALA A 143 3.56 0.50 2.55
N MET A 144 3.98 -0.57 1.89
CA MET A 144 4.86 -0.54 0.72
C MET A 144 4.10 -1.16 -0.46
N PRO A 145 3.20 -0.41 -1.10
CA PRO A 145 2.47 -0.92 -2.25
C PRO A 145 3.39 -0.98 -3.47
N LYS A 146 3.34 -2.11 -4.17
CA LYS A 146 4.11 -2.36 -5.39
C LYS A 146 3.19 -2.80 -6.50
N ALA A 147 3.32 -2.19 -7.66
CA ALA A 147 2.71 -2.69 -8.88
C ALA A 147 3.36 -4.03 -9.25
N ALA A 148 2.52 -5.06 -9.42
CA ALA A 148 2.93 -6.37 -9.91
C ALA A 148 2.43 -6.57 -11.33
N THR A 149 3.10 -7.43 -12.07
CA THR A 149 2.70 -7.80 -13.41
C THR A 149 2.12 -9.20 -13.42
N GLU A 150 1.11 -9.42 -14.22
CA GLU A 150 0.55 -10.73 -14.47
C GLU A 150 0.91 -11.17 -15.89
N LEU A 151 1.66 -12.28 -16.00
CA LEU A 151 2.13 -12.80 -17.27
C LEU A 151 1.53 -14.16 -17.55
N SER A 152 1.01 -14.33 -18.74
CA SER A 152 0.70 -15.65 -19.32
C SER A 152 1.82 -16.08 -20.27
N TYR A 153 2.02 -17.38 -20.36
CA TYR A 153 3.04 -17.99 -21.21
C TYR A 153 2.40 -19.06 -22.08
N SER A 154 2.62 -19.00 -23.38
CA SER A 154 2.24 -20.06 -24.30
C SER A 154 3.39 -20.43 -25.23
N PRO A 155 3.77 -21.72 -25.34
CA PRO A 155 4.66 -22.18 -26.40
C PRO A 155 3.88 -22.24 -27.71
N GLU A 156 4.39 -21.60 -28.75
CA GLU A 156 3.81 -21.61 -30.10
C GLU A 156 4.84 -22.02 -31.15
N VAL A 157 4.36 -22.47 -32.31
CA VAL A 157 5.22 -22.74 -33.47
C VAL A 157 5.03 -21.61 -34.47
N VAL A 158 6.03 -20.75 -34.59
CA VAL A 158 6.05 -19.63 -35.50
C VAL A 158 7.13 -19.90 -36.55
N ASN A 159 6.76 -19.88 -37.84
CA ASN A 159 7.68 -20.15 -38.96
C ASN A 159 8.46 -21.47 -38.85
N ASN A 160 7.83 -22.51 -38.30
CA ASN A 160 8.42 -23.84 -38.06
C ASN A 160 9.53 -23.88 -36.98
N GLU A 161 9.59 -22.85 -36.12
CA GLU A 161 10.44 -22.75 -34.93
C GLU A 161 9.59 -22.67 -33.67
N MET A 162 10.12 -23.17 -32.58
CA MET A 162 9.42 -23.01 -31.28
C MET A 162 9.67 -21.61 -30.74
N ALA A 163 8.59 -20.88 -30.48
CA ALA A 163 8.59 -19.57 -29.87
C ALA A 163 7.91 -19.62 -28.50
N LEU A 164 8.33 -18.78 -27.58
CA LEU A 164 7.63 -18.53 -26.34
C LEU A 164 6.89 -17.19 -26.48
N VAL A 165 5.56 -17.24 -26.47
CA VAL A 165 4.73 -16.04 -26.40
C VAL A 165 4.52 -15.67 -24.95
N ILE A 166 4.84 -14.42 -24.59
CA ILE A 166 4.61 -13.84 -23.27
C ILE A 166 3.62 -12.71 -23.45
N GLU A 167 2.48 -12.83 -22.79
CA GLU A 167 1.44 -11.80 -22.79
C GLU A 167 1.33 -11.18 -21.39
N ASN A 168 1.31 -9.85 -21.32
CA ASN A 168 1.01 -9.14 -20.09
C ASN A 168 -0.52 -8.99 -19.95
N THR A 169 -1.11 -9.81 -19.10
CA THR A 169 -2.54 -9.82 -18.80
C THR A 169 -2.90 -8.93 -17.59
N GLY A 170 -1.90 -8.35 -16.91
CA GLY A 170 -2.07 -7.43 -15.78
C GLY A 170 -2.43 -6.01 -16.21
N GLN A 171 -2.54 -5.13 -15.21
CA GLN A 171 -2.85 -3.70 -15.42
C GLN A 171 -1.60 -2.81 -15.45
N THR A 172 -0.43 -3.35 -15.13
CA THR A 172 0.82 -2.60 -15.06
C THR A 172 1.78 -3.02 -16.16
N GLU A 173 2.55 -2.08 -16.67
CA GLU A 173 3.59 -2.35 -17.65
C GLU A 173 4.79 -3.05 -16.98
N ILE A 174 5.44 -3.95 -17.71
CA ILE A 174 6.75 -4.48 -17.31
C ILE A 174 7.82 -3.61 -17.96
N MET A 175 8.75 -3.16 -17.15
CA MET A 175 10.00 -2.59 -17.61
C MET A 175 11.13 -3.59 -17.34
N PRO A 176 11.44 -4.52 -18.27
CA PRO A 176 12.62 -5.34 -18.14
C PRO A 176 13.85 -4.45 -18.30
N GLN A 177 14.94 -4.76 -17.61
CA GLN A 177 16.20 -4.00 -17.65
C GLN A 177 16.88 -3.91 -19.03
N ALA A 178 16.31 -4.46 -20.07
CA ALA A 178 16.82 -4.41 -21.44
C ALA A 178 15.72 -4.00 -22.41
N GLU A 179 15.83 -2.80 -22.93
CA GLU A 179 15.35 -2.25 -24.21
C GLU A 179 13.92 -2.57 -24.70
N SER A 180 13.10 -3.33 -23.98
CA SER A 180 11.73 -3.63 -24.41
C SER A 180 10.74 -3.64 -23.26
N ILE A 181 9.78 -2.73 -23.37
CA ILE A 181 8.62 -2.66 -22.49
C ILE A 181 7.58 -3.66 -23.02
N ILE A 182 7.04 -4.50 -22.13
CA ILE A 182 5.85 -5.29 -22.44
C ILE A 182 4.66 -4.54 -21.83
N ALA A 183 4.00 -3.74 -22.65
CA ALA A 183 2.83 -2.98 -22.25
C ALA A 183 1.61 -3.90 -21.99
N VAL A 184 0.64 -3.40 -21.22
CA VAL A 184 -0.61 -4.10 -20.96
C VAL A 184 -1.32 -4.47 -22.27
N GLY A 185 -1.75 -5.73 -22.40
CA GLY A 185 -2.45 -6.24 -23.58
C GLY A 185 -1.58 -6.38 -24.83
N THR A 186 -0.25 -6.34 -24.70
CA THR A 186 0.67 -6.58 -25.80
C THR A 186 1.28 -7.98 -25.72
N GLU A 187 1.46 -8.59 -26.88
CA GLU A 187 2.18 -9.84 -27.06
C GLU A 187 3.61 -9.55 -27.54
N LYS A 188 4.57 -10.33 -27.06
CA LYS A 188 5.93 -10.34 -27.57
C LYS A 188 6.40 -11.76 -27.84
N THR A 189 6.90 -11.99 -29.04
CA THR A 189 7.46 -13.27 -29.46
C THR A 189 8.97 -13.19 -29.41
N PHE A 190 9.61 -14.16 -28.77
CA PHE A 190 11.06 -14.31 -28.71
C PHE A 190 11.48 -15.54 -29.51
N GLU A 191 12.29 -15.35 -30.55
CA GLU A 191 12.73 -16.40 -31.46
C GLU A 191 13.98 -17.14 -30.96
N GLU A 192 14.81 -16.50 -30.17
CA GLU A 192 15.92 -17.13 -29.42
C GLU A 192 16.08 -16.43 -28.07
N ALA A 193 16.05 -17.17 -26.98
CA ALA A 193 16.15 -16.58 -25.68
C ALA A 193 17.10 -17.32 -24.77
N GLU A 194 18.17 -16.66 -24.38
CA GLU A 194 18.74 -16.88 -23.05
C GLU A 194 17.87 -16.14 -22.03
N PHE A 195 16.94 -16.87 -21.42
CA PHE A 195 16.12 -16.31 -20.36
C PHE A 195 16.86 -16.39 -19.03
N ASN A 196 17.28 -15.27 -18.52
CA ASN A 196 17.51 -15.11 -17.09
C ASN A 196 16.22 -14.61 -16.46
N ILE A 197 15.34 -15.52 -16.09
CA ILE A 197 14.19 -15.20 -15.25
C ILE A 197 14.72 -15.02 -13.82
N LEU A 198 14.99 -13.81 -13.43
CA LEU A 198 15.12 -13.47 -12.02
C LEU A 198 13.72 -13.38 -11.43
N SER A 199 13.25 -14.48 -10.84
CA SER A 199 12.11 -14.46 -9.93
C SER A 199 12.54 -13.72 -8.67
N THR A 200 11.98 -12.57 -8.42
CA THR A 200 12.03 -11.90 -7.11
C THR A 200 10.75 -12.17 -6.33
#